data_9a45b3c89d48c47ce10a14a055247398
#
_entry.id   9a45b3c89d48c47ce10a14a055247398
#
_cell.length_a   1.000
_cell.length_b   1.000
_cell.length_c   1.000
_cell.angle_alpha   90.00
_cell.angle_beta   90.00
_cell.angle_gamma   90.00
#
_symmetry.space_group_name_H-M   'P 1'
#
loop_
_entity.id
_entity.type
_entity.pdbx_description
1 polymer ?
#
loop_
_entity_poly.entity_id
_entity_poly.type
_entity_poly.pdbx_seq_one_letter_code
_entity_poly.pdbx_strand_id
1 'polypeptide(L)'
;MKIELRSQHIQLNQDMTDRIISRVRFVLSRFGGEISRVQVRFADANGPKGGLDNHCLLSVKLSSSGKIVANGTGVDLLSALHYCVERAERAIIRELERRRDTPIRMNRRRQKRKNEHIDEQSEYPVDN
;
A
#
# COMPACT_ATOMS: atom_id res chain seq x y z
N MET A 1 -5.54 8.00 9.55
CA MET A 1 -4.45 7.66 8.62
C MET A 1 -3.27 8.58 8.82
N LYS A 2 -2.15 8.02 9.14
CA LYS A 2 -0.97 8.82 9.35
C LYS A 2 -0.09 8.67 8.11
N ILE A 3 0.38 9.75 7.55
CA ILE A 3 1.18 9.72 6.34
C ILE A 3 2.58 10.21 6.65
N GLU A 4 3.59 9.39 6.31
CA GLU A 4 4.97 9.76 6.51
C GLU A 4 5.65 9.81 5.14
N LEU A 5 6.47 10.81 4.93
CA LEU A 5 7.15 10.98 3.66
C LEU A 5 8.64 10.96 3.87
N ARG A 6 9.34 10.15 3.10
CA ARG A 6 10.79 10.08 3.16
C ARG A 6 11.36 10.18 1.77
N SER A 7 12.50 10.80 1.64
CA SER A 7 13.15 10.88 0.35
C SER A 7 14.63 10.58 0.53
N GLN A 8 15.22 9.95 -0.48
CA GLN A 8 16.60 9.59 -0.44
C GLN A 8 17.27 10.23 -1.64
N HIS A 9 18.29 11.04 -1.40
CA HIS A 9 19.00 11.76 -2.44
C HIS A 9 18.11 12.72 -3.25
N ILE A 10 16.97 13.08 -2.73
CA ILE A 10 16.07 13.98 -3.41
C ILE A 10 15.62 15.00 -2.38
N GLN A 11 15.76 16.27 -2.72
CA GLN A 11 15.31 17.29 -1.82
C GLN A 11 13.91 17.69 -2.13
N LEU A 12 13.07 17.73 -1.13
CA LEU A 12 11.67 18.11 -1.32
C LEU A 12 11.44 19.44 -0.61
N ASN A 13 10.88 20.40 -1.32
CA ASN A 13 10.53 21.64 -0.66
C ASN A 13 9.13 21.46 -0.09
N GLN A 14 8.67 22.44 0.66
CA GLN A 14 7.40 22.35 1.34
C GLN A 14 6.23 22.21 0.37
N ASP A 15 6.30 22.92 -0.73
CA ASP A 15 5.23 22.88 -1.72
C ASP A 15 5.09 21.46 -2.30
N MET A 16 6.19 20.83 -2.63
CA MET A 16 6.15 19.50 -3.19
C MET A 16 5.70 18.51 -2.12
N THR A 17 6.16 18.67 -0.90
CA THR A 17 5.76 17.82 0.20
C THR A 17 4.24 17.90 0.37
N ASP A 18 3.70 19.10 0.37
CA ASP A 18 2.27 19.28 0.55
C ASP A 18 1.48 18.65 -0.59
N ARG A 19 1.97 18.76 -1.80
CA ARG A 19 1.30 18.17 -2.94
C ARG A 19 1.28 16.66 -2.85
N ILE A 20 2.39 16.07 -2.44
CA ILE A 20 2.50 14.64 -2.32
C ILE A 20 1.53 14.13 -1.26
N ILE A 21 1.56 14.74 -0.10
CA ILE A 21 0.70 14.33 1.00
C ILE A 21 -0.76 14.50 0.66
N SER A 22 -1.11 15.62 0.00
CA SER A 22 -2.48 15.86 -0.39
C SER A 22 -2.97 14.83 -1.37
N ARG A 23 -2.12 14.44 -2.30
CA ARG A 23 -2.51 13.47 -3.29
C ARG A 23 -2.76 12.11 -2.67
N VAL A 24 -1.87 11.68 -1.80
CA VAL A 24 -2.00 10.41 -1.12
C VAL A 24 -3.27 10.42 -0.28
N ARG A 25 -3.49 11.50 0.46
CA ARG A 25 -4.64 11.61 1.31
C ARG A 25 -5.93 11.60 0.48
N PHE A 26 -5.93 12.31 -0.62
CA PHE A 26 -7.10 12.40 -1.46
C PHE A 26 -7.52 11.02 -1.98
N VAL A 27 -6.57 10.25 -2.48
CA VAL A 27 -6.89 8.97 -3.04
C VAL A 27 -7.22 7.93 -1.98
N LEU A 28 -6.46 7.91 -0.91
CA LEU A 28 -6.61 6.86 0.07
C LEU A 28 -7.64 7.11 1.16
N SER A 29 -8.13 8.35 1.27
CA SER A 29 -9.11 8.63 2.30
C SER A 29 -10.41 7.88 2.08
N ARG A 30 -10.65 7.42 0.87
CA ARG A 30 -11.87 6.68 0.59
C ARG A 30 -11.95 5.39 1.43
N PHE A 31 -10.81 4.93 1.92
CA PHE A 31 -10.81 3.71 2.69
C PHE A 31 -11.04 3.94 4.18
N GLY A 32 -11.13 5.19 4.57
CA GLY A 32 -11.49 5.53 5.95
C GLY A 32 -10.64 4.86 7.00
N GLY A 33 -11.25 4.22 7.94
CA GLY A 33 -10.53 3.60 9.02
C GLY A 33 -9.82 2.31 8.69
N GLU A 34 -9.90 1.86 7.43
CA GLU A 34 -9.21 0.64 7.06
C GLU A 34 -7.70 0.80 6.99
N ILE A 35 -7.22 2.02 6.89
CA ILE A 35 -5.79 2.27 6.81
C ILE A 35 -5.32 2.99 8.06
N SER A 36 -4.30 2.43 8.71
CA SER A 36 -3.77 3.08 9.90
C SER A 36 -2.58 3.97 9.57
N ARG A 37 -1.72 3.56 8.65
CA ARG A 37 -0.51 4.33 8.36
C ARG A 37 -0.09 4.16 6.90
N VAL A 38 0.44 5.22 6.32
CA VAL A 38 0.96 5.18 4.97
C VAL A 38 2.37 5.78 5.00
N GLN A 39 3.31 5.09 4.39
CA GLN A 39 4.65 5.60 4.30
C GLN A 39 4.99 5.74 2.83
N VAL A 40 5.42 6.92 2.41
CA VAL A 40 5.78 7.19 1.03
C VAL A 40 7.27 7.41 1.00
N ARG A 41 7.96 6.69 0.13
CA ARG A 41 9.40 6.82 0.02
C ARG A 41 9.79 7.07 -1.43
N PHE A 42 10.61 8.06 -1.65
CA PHE A 42 11.12 8.36 -2.98
C PHE A 42 12.61 8.10 -3.04
N ALA A 43 13.07 7.62 -4.15
CA ALA A 43 14.48 7.41 -4.38
C ALA A 43 14.79 7.60 -5.85
N ASP A 44 16.03 8.00 -6.12
CA ASP A 44 16.48 8.18 -7.47
C ASP A 44 17.17 6.88 -7.85
N ALA A 45 16.51 6.07 -8.60
CA ALA A 45 17.00 4.75 -8.90
C ALA A 45 18.25 4.69 -9.75
N ASN A 46 18.39 5.60 -10.66
CA ASN A 46 19.51 5.57 -11.56
C ASN A 46 20.59 6.56 -11.28
N GLY A 47 20.41 7.36 -10.29
CA GLY A 47 21.41 8.36 -9.99
C GLY A 47 21.51 9.39 -11.06
N PRO A 48 22.66 9.87 -11.34
CA PRO A 48 22.82 10.96 -12.27
C PRO A 48 22.64 10.61 -13.72
N LYS A 49 22.39 9.36 -14.03
CA LYS A 49 22.30 9.02 -15.39
C LYS A 49 21.06 9.39 -16.12
N GLY A 50 20.06 9.76 -15.56
CA GLY A 50 18.86 10.19 -16.23
C GLY A 50 17.92 9.06 -16.56
N GLY A 51 16.91 9.32 -17.30
CA GLY A 51 15.93 8.34 -17.64
C GLY A 51 14.75 8.36 -16.70
N LEU A 52 14.08 7.25 -16.52
CA LEU A 52 12.95 7.18 -15.64
C LEU A 52 13.49 6.91 -14.28
N ASP A 53 13.97 7.92 -13.65
CA ASP A 53 14.71 7.77 -12.49
C ASP A 53 14.01 7.86 -11.19
N ASN A 54 12.84 8.44 -11.15
CA ASN A 54 12.19 8.63 -9.87
C ASN A 54 11.41 7.40 -9.49
N HIS A 55 11.72 6.87 -8.31
CA HIS A 55 11.07 5.68 -7.82
C HIS A 55 10.24 6.07 -6.62
N CYS A 56 9.03 5.58 -6.55
CA CYS A 56 8.17 5.82 -5.40
C CYS A 56 7.77 4.47 -4.83
N LEU A 57 7.89 4.31 -3.53
CA LEU A 57 7.45 3.11 -2.86
C LEU A 57 6.44 3.54 -1.82
N LEU A 58 5.29 2.89 -1.81
CA LEU A 58 4.25 3.21 -0.88
C LEU A 58 3.97 1.98 -0.02
N SER A 59 4.04 2.13 1.27
CA SER A 59 3.72 1.06 2.19
C SER A 59 2.48 1.49 2.95
N VAL A 60 1.44 0.67 2.91
CA VAL A 60 0.19 1.00 3.57
C VAL A 60 -0.08 -0.06 4.61
N LYS A 61 -0.18 0.35 5.86
CA LYS A 61 -0.47 -0.57 6.93
C LYS A 61 -1.96 -0.54 7.16
N LEU A 62 -2.59 -1.71 7.11
CA LEU A 62 -4.03 -1.79 7.30
C LEU A 62 -4.37 -1.86 8.77
N SER A 63 -5.52 -1.33 9.13
CA SER A 63 -5.91 -1.27 10.53
C SER A 63 -6.12 -2.66 11.12
N SER A 64 -6.69 -3.56 10.36
CA SER A 64 -6.94 -4.89 10.89
C SER A 64 -5.63 -5.67 10.99
N SER A 65 -4.89 -5.80 9.93
CA SER A 65 -3.58 -6.40 9.97
C SER A 65 -3.09 -6.49 8.55
N GLY A 66 -1.83 -6.63 8.38
CA GLY A 66 -1.28 -6.75 7.04
C GLY A 66 -0.80 -5.44 6.48
N LYS A 67 -0.09 -5.55 5.39
CA LYS A 67 0.53 -4.41 4.77
C LYS A 67 0.48 -4.56 3.27
N ILE A 68 0.26 -3.46 2.58
CA ILE A 68 0.25 -3.42 1.14
C ILE A 68 1.45 -2.60 0.71
N VAL A 69 2.19 -3.09 -0.25
CA VAL A 69 3.33 -2.34 -0.76
C VAL A 69 3.15 -2.19 -2.26
N ALA A 70 3.34 -0.99 -2.74
CA ALA A 70 3.24 -0.71 -4.16
C ALA A 70 4.38 0.18 -4.56
N ASN A 71 4.77 0.14 -5.82
CA ASN A 71 5.81 1.03 -6.28
C ASN A 71 5.47 1.57 -7.65
N GLY A 72 6.16 2.60 -8.04
CA GLY A 72 5.97 3.23 -9.34
C GLY A 72 7.20 3.99 -9.73
N THR A 73 7.37 4.20 -11.01
CA THR A 73 8.50 4.97 -11.51
C THR A 73 7.98 6.01 -12.48
N GLY A 74 8.73 7.05 -12.66
CA GLY A 74 8.33 8.11 -13.58
C GLY A 74 9.44 9.07 -13.84
N VAL A 75 9.20 9.96 -14.78
CA VAL A 75 10.21 10.95 -15.14
C VAL A 75 10.32 12.03 -14.09
N ASP A 76 9.30 12.20 -13.28
CA ASP A 76 9.38 13.15 -12.17
C ASP A 76 8.68 12.54 -10.97
N LEU A 77 8.75 13.25 -9.85
CA LEU A 77 8.22 12.72 -8.62
C LEU A 77 6.71 12.51 -8.65
N LEU A 78 5.99 13.44 -9.22
CA LEU A 78 4.54 13.33 -9.24
C LEU A 78 4.06 12.23 -10.16
N SER A 79 4.78 11.97 -11.25
CA SER A 79 4.44 10.86 -12.12
C SER A 79 4.66 9.53 -11.41
N ALA A 80 5.80 9.41 -10.74
CA ALA A 80 6.10 8.21 -9.99
C ALA A 80 5.05 7.98 -8.91
N LEU A 81 4.67 9.05 -8.23
CA LEU A 81 3.67 8.97 -7.19
C LEU A 81 2.31 8.54 -7.76
N HIS A 82 1.94 9.10 -8.90
CA HIS A 82 0.66 8.80 -9.53
C HIS A 82 0.53 7.29 -9.78
N TYR A 83 1.54 6.69 -10.40
CA TYR A 83 1.48 5.27 -10.67
C TYR A 83 1.51 4.44 -9.40
N CYS A 84 2.29 4.89 -8.43
CA CYS A 84 2.42 4.19 -7.18
C CYS A 84 1.08 4.18 -6.43
N VAL A 85 0.43 5.33 -6.35
CA VAL A 85 -0.82 5.46 -5.63
C VAL A 85 -1.92 4.67 -6.32
N GLU A 86 -1.94 4.67 -7.65
CA GLU A 86 -2.92 3.90 -8.38
C GLU A 86 -2.77 2.41 -8.08
N ARG A 87 -1.55 1.93 -8.06
CA ARG A 87 -1.31 0.53 -7.79
C ARG A 87 -1.69 0.18 -6.37
N ALA A 88 -1.37 1.08 -5.44
CA ALA A 88 -1.71 0.86 -4.05
C ALA A 88 -3.23 0.81 -3.88
N GLU A 89 -3.94 1.70 -4.54
CA GLU A 89 -5.38 1.74 -4.44
C GLU A 89 -5.99 0.43 -4.92
N ARG A 90 -5.54 -0.08 -6.05
CA ARG A 90 -6.06 -1.32 -6.57
C ARG A 90 -5.74 -2.49 -5.65
N ALA A 91 -4.54 -2.50 -5.10
CA ALA A 91 -4.14 -3.56 -4.20
C ALA A 91 -4.95 -3.54 -2.92
N ILE A 92 -5.25 -2.35 -2.40
CA ILE A 92 -6.05 -2.22 -1.20
C ILE A 92 -7.47 -2.70 -1.47
N ILE A 93 -8.04 -2.31 -2.61
CA ILE A 93 -9.38 -2.74 -2.96
C ILE A 93 -9.44 -4.27 -3.02
N ARG A 94 -8.46 -4.88 -3.68
CA ARG A 94 -8.44 -6.33 -3.78
C ARG A 94 -8.33 -6.98 -2.42
N GLU A 95 -7.48 -6.42 -1.57
CA GLU A 95 -7.27 -7.00 -0.26
C GLU A 95 -8.52 -6.88 0.60
N LEU A 96 -9.19 -5.74 0.57
CA LEU A 96 -10.39 -5.57 1.37
C LEU A 96 -11.54 -6.43 0.85
N GLU A 97 -11.63 -6.58 -0.47
CA GLU A 97 -12.65 -7.43 -1.03
C GLU A 97 -12.38 -8.88 -0.65
N ARG A 98 -11.13 -9.29 -0.71
CA ARG A 98 -10.77 -10.64 -0.34
C ARG A 98 -11.13 -10.91 1.11
N ARG A 99 -10.91 -9.95 1.99
CA ARG A 99 -11.23 -10.11 3.39
C ARG A 99 -12.72 -10.14 3.63
N ARG A 100 -13.47 -9.37 2.85
CA ARG A 100 -14.90 -9.34 2.99
C ARG A 100 -15.47 -10.71 2.63
N ASP A 101 -14.91 -11.38 1.63
CA ASP A 101 -15.37 -12.67 1.21
C ASP A 101 -14.82 -13.80 2.07
N THR A 102 -13.74 -13.56 2.75
CA THR A 102 -13.09 -14.57 3.54
C THR A 102 -13.97 -15.23 4.58
N PRO A 103 -14.82 -14.51 5.28
CA PRO A 103 -15.65 -15.17 6.29
C PRO A 103 -16.48 -16.32 5.75
N ILE A 104 -17.03 -16.17 4.55
CA ILE A 104 -17.83 -17.23 3.96
C ILE A 104 -16.94 -18.40 3.61
N ARG A 105 -15.80 -18.13 2.99
CA ARG A 105 -14.89 -19.19 2.64
C ARG A 105 -14.32 -19.87 3.86
N MET A 106 -14.03 -19.09 4.88
CA MET A 106 -13.47 -19.63 6.08
C MET A 106 -14.43 -20.54 6.80
N ASN A 107 -15.70 -20.21 6.78
CA ASN A 107 -16.66 -21.06 7.43
C ASN A 107 -16.71 -22.41 6.73
N ARG A 108 -16.64 -22.45 5.42
CA ARG A 108 -16.65 -23.68 4.69
C ARG A 108 -15.41 -24.49 4.98
N ARG A 109 -14.28 -23.84 5.02
CA ARG A 109 -13.06 -24.52 5.32
C ARG A 109 -13.04 -25.04 6.71
N ARG A 110 -13.56 -24.28 7.63
CA ARG A 110 -13.55 -24.64 9.01
C ARG A 110 -14.38 -25.88 9.22
N GLN A 111 -15.49 -25.99 8.54
CA GLN A 111 -16.29 -27.14 8.65
C GLN A 111 -15.54 -28.33 8.15
N LYS A 112 -14.81 -28.18 7.09
CA LYS A 112 -14.05 -29.24 6.55
C LYS A 112 -12.94 -29.59 7.48
N ARG A 113 -12.30 -28.61 8.03
CA ARG A 113 -11.17 -28.86 8.86
C ARG A 113 -11.47 -29.41 10.20
N LYS A 114 -12.65 -29.21 10.68
CA LYS A 114 -12.97 -29.74 11.94
C LYS A 114 -12.83 -31.22 11.87
N ASN A 115 -13.00 -31.78 10.71
CA ASN A 115 -12.89 -33.17 10.57
C ASN A 115 -11.46 -33.58 10.39
N GLU A 116 -10.63 -32.70 9.96
CA GLU A 116 -9.25 -33.01 9.69
C GLU A 116 -8.32 -32.42 10.66
N HIS A 117 -8.77 -31.57 11.49
CA HIS A 117 -7.90 -30.98 12.45
C HIS A 117 -6.84 -30.12 11.90
N ILE A 118 -7.00 -29.04 11.46
CA ILE A 118 -6.01 -28.21 10.99
C ILE A 118 -5.96 -26.91 11.61
N ASP A 119 -4.86 -26.30 11.63
CA ASP A 119 -4.65 -25.06 12.20
C ASP A 119 -5.03 -24.03 11.23
N GLU A 120 -6.11 -23.41 11.33
CA GLU A 120 -6.50 -22.52 10.42
C GLU A 120 -5.94 -21.20 10.48
N GLN A 121 -5.19 -20.89 11.44
CA GLN A 121 -4.63 -19.63 11.51
C GLN A 121 -3.75 -19.36 10.38
N SER A 122 -3.06 -20.30 9.92
CA SER A 122 -2.10 -20.09 8.92
C SER A 122 -2.71 -19.66 7.64
N GLU A 123 -3.94 -19.76 7.51
CA GLU A 123 -4.46 -19.39 6.31
C GLU A 123 -4.76 -18.02 6.21
N TYR A 124 -4.82 -17.29 7.21
CA TYR A 124 -5.20 -16.04 7.21
C TYR A 124 -4.23 -15.29 6.67
N PRO A 125 -4.46 -14.79 5.66
CA PRO A 125 -3.50 -14.09 4.99
C PRO A 125 -3.15 -12.97 5.67
N VAL A 126 -3.55 -12.82 6.61
CA VAL A 126 -3.20 -11.81 7.24
C VAL A 126 -1.96 -11.53 7.39
N ASP A 127 -1.33 -12.15 7.27
CA ASP A 127 -0.18 -11.94 7.60
C ASP A 127 0.58 -11.51 6.80
N ASN A 128 0.68 -11.15 6.36
CA ASN A 128 1.37 -10.80 5.63
C ASN A 128 1.53 -10.08 5.41
#